data_efb0dbb7e4f4c96d3d249dc65d9ec088
#
_entry.id   efb0dbb7e4f4c96d3d249dc65d9ec088
#
_cell.length_a   1.000
_cell.length_b   1.000
_cell.length_c   1.000
_cell.angle_alpha   90.00
_cell.angle_beta   90.00
_cell.angle_gamma   90.00
#
_symmetry.space_group_name_H-M   'P 1'
#
loop_
_entity.id
_entity.type
_entity.pdbx_description
1 polymer ?
#
loop_
_entity_poly.entity_id
_entity_poly.type
_entity_poly.pdbx_seq_one_letter_code
_entity_poly.pdbx_strand_id
1 'polypeptide(L)'
;MFEPIKIGPLTLRSRTWVPAMVPWRATADGFVTQDNLDWYRRFAQGRPAALVVEATGVRDIPSGPLLRIGHDRFVPGLKQLVQTVREASAGETKLFIQIIDFLTVKRRPEPQKYFQRFLQITERHRQRLSELTGYSNWSSADEGDVRDFLQHAEPELLEQVLSPRELDSLRLGYREQVADMHLPHIRELPEVLPTIFADAAARAREAGFDGVELHYAHAYTMAGFLSALNDRGDGYGGPRENRVRLPLEVYRAVRQHVGHDYVVGVRFLGDEVIAGGNRLEDAVYFGVEFARAGFDYLSISKGGKFEDAEQPKIGQAVYPYTGRSGYECMPTTLSDELGPFGRSVPLVKQIKRAVNEAEFNPPLVATGGLTTFEQAESILQRGAADIIGMARQALADPDWFRKVKAGRGEEVRRCTYTNYCEALDQAHRQVTCKLWDRKELQEPGITMATDGRRRLIPPAWKEQRPETRGRKSDV
;
A
#
# COMPACT_ATOMS: atom_id res chain seq x y z
N MET A 1 -16.74 -17.80 -7.47
CA MET A 1 -15.36 -17.36 -7.15
C MET A 1 -14.29 -18.19 -7.87
N PHE A 2 -14.44 -19.48 -8.04
CA PHE A 2 -13.45 -20.37 -8.67
C PHE A 2 -13.57 -20.52 -10.19
N GLU A 3 -14.27 -19.63 -10.86
CA GLU A 3 -14.36 -19.56 -12.31
C GLU A 3 -13.30 -18.63 -12.91
N PRO A 4 -12.84 -18.90 -14.14
CA PRO A 4 -11.87 -18.05 -14.81
C PRO A 4 -12.35 -16.62 -15.03
N ILE A 5 -11.39 -15.70 -15.15
CA ILE A 5 -11.66 -14.31 -15.55
C ILE A 5 -10.50 -13.78 -16.40
N LYS A 6 -10.83 -13.01 -17.43
CA LYS A 6 -9.85 -12.34 -18.30
C LYS A 6 -9.45 -10.99 -17.69
N ILE A 7 -8.14 -10.70 -17.67
CA ILE A 7 -7.56 -9.39 -17.31
C ILE A 7 -6.55 -9.00 -18.41
N GLY A 8 -6.88 -8.01 -19.22
CA GLY A 8 -6.07 -7.66 -20.36
C GLY A 8 -5.75 -8.89 -21.24
N PRO A 9 -4.47 -9.16 -21.53
CA PRO A 9 -4.05 -10.30 -22.33
C PRO A 9 -4.05 -11.65 -21.58
N LEU A 10 -4.22 -11.65 -20.23
CA LEU A 10 -4.16 -12.86 -19.42
C LEU A 10 -5.54 -13.39 -19.05
N THR A 11 -5.60 -14.71 -18.80
CA THR A 11 -6.75 -15.37 -18.14
C THR A 11 -6.30 -15.89 -16.79
N LEU A 12 -6.92 -15.39 -15.72
CA LEU A 12 -6.80 -15.96 -14.39
C LEU A 12 -7.73 -17.18 -14.28
N ARG A 13 -7.27 -18.25 -13.63
CA ARG A 13 -8.03 -19.48 -13.46
C ARG A 13 -9.18 -19.40 -12.46
N SER A 14 -9.21 -18.35 -11.67
CA SER A 14 -10.27 -18.03 -10.71
C SER A 14 -10.25 -16.53 -10.37
N ARG A 15 -11.26 -16.06 -9.65
CA ARG A 15 -11.42 -14.67 -9.21
C ARG A 15 -10.81 -14.41 -7.83
N THR A 16 -9.70 -15.10 -7.52
CA THR A 16 -9.00 -15.05 -6.22
C THR A 16 -7.72 -14.26 -6.32
N TRP A 17 -7.52 -13.34 -5.37
CA TRP A 17 -6.44 -12.36 -5.42
C TRP A 17 -5.81 -12.16 -4.03
N VAL A 18 -4.49 -12.17 -3.95
CA VAL A 18 -3.75 -11.70 -2.78
C VAL A 18 -3.14 -10.35 -3.13
N PRO A 19 -3.65 -9.25 -2.59
CA PRO A 19 -3.14 -7.92 -2.88
C PRO A 19 -1.77 -7.69 -2.24
N ALA A 20 -1.07 -6.67 -2.72
CA ALA A 20 0.22 -6.26 -2.18
C ALA A 20 0.17 -6.00 -0.67
N MET A 21 1.10 -6.57 0.05
CA MET A 21 1.31 -6.40 1.49
C MET A 21 2.81 -6.23 1.75
N VAL A 22 3.20 -5.21 2.49
CA VAL A 22 4.60 -4.96 2.84
C VAL A 22 5.00 -5.83 4.03
N PRO A 23 5.93 -6.80 3.87
CA PRO A 23 6.34 -7.70 4.94
C PRO A 23 7.55 -7.21 5.74
N TRP A 24 8.24 -6.16 5.30
CA TRP A 24 9.49 -5.64 5.88
C TRP A 24 10.59 -6.69 5.96
N ARG A 25 10.87 -7.36 4.84
CA ARG A 25 11.80 -8.49 4.75
C ARG A 25 12.93 -8.31 3.74
N ALA A 26 12.91 -7.22 2.95
CA ALA A 26 14.01 -6.89 2.05
C ALA A 26 15.25 -6.47 2.83
N THR A 27 16.39 -6.34 2.17
CA THR A 27 17.53 -5.64 2.76
C THR A 27 17.24 -4.15 2.92
N ALA A 28 18.01 -3.44 3.74
CA ALA A 28 17.85 -2.00 3.93
C ALA A 28 18.00 -1.19 2.63
N ASP A 29 18.76 -1.72 1.68
CA ASP A 29 19.03 -1.17 0.35
C ASP A 29 18.14 -1.76 -0.76
N GLY A 30 17.12 -2.56 -0.40
CA GLY A 30 16.01 -2.96 -1.28
C GLY A 30 16.20 -4.24 -2.07
N PHE A 31 17.17 -5.08 -1.74
CA PHE A 31 17.35 -6.39 -2.38
C PHE A 31 16.42 -7.46 -1.79
N VAL A 32 16.07 -8.42 -2.63
CA VAL A 32 15.33 -9.62 -2.24
C VAL A 32 16.19 -10.47 -1.29
N THR A 33 15.58 -10.92 -0.20
CA THR A 33 16.19 -11.83 0.78
C THR A 33 15.53 -13.21 0.75
N GLN A 34 16.11 -14.19 1.44
CA GLN A 34 15.48 -15.48 1.63
C GLN A 34 14.12 -15.37 2.34
N ASP A 35 13.98 -14.43 3.28
CA ASP A 35 12.72 -14.17 3.99
C ASP A 35 11.62 -13.65 3.05
N ASN A 36 11.97 -12.84 2.02
CA ASN A 36 11.02 -12.47 0.96
C ASN A 36 10.62 -13.71 0.14
N LEU A 37 11.58 -14.52 -0.28
CA LEU A 37 11.29 -15.71 -1.08
C LEU A 37 10.36 -16.66 -0.33
N ASP A 38 10.61 -16.88 0.96
CA ASP A 38 9.77 -17.75 1.80
C ASP A 38 8.37 -17.18 2.05
N TRP A 39 8.24 -15.87 2.19
CA TRP A 39 6.97 -15.17 2.27
C TRP A 39 6.11 -15.42 1.03
N TYR A 40 6.65 -15.14 -0.15
CA TYR A 40 5.91 -15.31 -1.40
C TYR A 40 5.69 -16.77 -1.77
N ARG A 41 6.65 -17.66 -1.50
CA ARG A 41 6.49 -19.11 -1.62
C ARG A 41 5.28 -19.59 -0.83
N ARG A 42 5.14 -19.12 0.39
CA ARG A 42 4.06 -19.57 1.27
C ARG A 42 2.67 -19.16 0.77
N PHE A 43 2.49 -17.96 0.25
CA PHE A 43 1.24 -17.56 -0.39
C PHE A 43 0.99 -18.34 -1.68
N ALA A 44 2.02 -18.55 -2.49
CA ALA A 44 1.93 -19.29 -3.75
C ALA A 44 1.49 -20.75 -3.53
N GLN A 45 1.93 -21.39 -2.46
CA GLN A 45 1.46 -22.73 -2.06
C GLN A 45 -0.05 -22.79 -1.79
N GLY A 46 -0.66 -21.67 -1.37
CA GLY A 46 -2.11 -21.52 -1.22
C GLY A 46 -2.87 -21.43 -2.54
N ARG A 47 -2.14 -21.27 -3.64
CA ARG A 47 -2.66 -21.24 -5.02
C ARG A 47 -3.79 -20.22 -5.24
N PRO A 48 -3.66 -18.94 -4.84
CA PRO A 48 -4.53 -17.91 -5.39
C PRO A 48 -4.34 -17.82 -6.90
N ALA A 49 -5.33 -17.30 -7.65
CA ALA A 49 -5.14 -17.10 -9.08
C ALA A 49 -4.14 -15.96 -9.38
N ALA A 50 -4.09 -14.97 -8.50
CA ALA A 50 -3.12 -13.88 -8.59
C ALA A 50 -2.54 -13.51 -7.22
N LEU A 51 -1.28 -13.12 -7.22
CA LEU A 51 -0.53 -12.62 -6.09
C LEU A 51 0.21 -11.34 -6.52
N VAL A 52 0.09 -10.28 -5.73
CA VAL A 52 0.79 -9.01 -6.00
C VAL A 52 1.94 -8.86 -5.01
N VAL A 53 3.13 -8.69 -5.53
CA VAL A 53 4.32 -8.38 -4.72
C VAL A 53 4.18 -6.98 -4.12
N GLU A 54 4.71 -6.82 -2.92
CA GLU A 54 4.67 -5.59 -2.12
C GLU A 54 5.00 -4.33 -2.90
N ALA A 55 4.58 -3.18 -2.36
CA ALA A 55 4.97 -1.87 -2.87
C ALA A 55 6.50 -1.80 -3.02
N THR A 56 6.95 -1.75 -4.27
CA THR A 56 8.37 -1.82 -4.68
C THR A 56 8.79 -0.48 -5.26
N GLY A 57 9.80 0.14 -4.65
CA GLY A 57 10.23 1.50 -4.97
C GLY A 57 10.80 1.63 -6.38
N VAL A 58 10.25 2.54 -7.18
CA VAL A 58 10.73 2.84 -8.55
C VAL A 58 11.98 3.71 -8.54
N ARG A 59 12.29 4.39 -7.43
CA ARG A 59 13.53 5.12 -7.20
C ARG A 59 14.34 4.45 -6.12
N ASP A 60 15.67 4.60 -6.19
CA ASP A 60 16.58 4.11 -5.17
C ASP A 60 16.68 5.08 -3.98
N ILE A 61 15.57 5.30 -3.32
CA ILE A 61 15.45 6.18 -2.16
C ILE A 61 15.44 5.33 -0.87
N PRO A 62 16.18 5.73 0.17
CA PRO A 62 16.12 5.05 1.45
C PRO A 62 14.71 5.08 2.06
N SER A 63 14.02 3.95 2.04
CA SER A 63 12.63 3.78 2.52
C SER A 63 12.49 2.64 3.53
N GLY A 64 13.62 2.17 4.10
CA GLY A 64 13.67 0.99 4.96
C GLY A 64 13.77 -0.32 4.14
N PRO A 65 13.51 -1.48 4.77
CA PRO A 65 13.65 -2.81 4.15
C PRO A 65 12.48 -3.15 3.21
N LEU A 66 12.25 -2.28 2.22
CA LEU A 66 11.30 -2.43 1.11
C LEU A 66 12.04 -2.80 -0.16
N LEU A 67 11.43 -3.62 -1.00
CA LEU A 67 11.95 -3.96 -2.32
C LEU A 67 12.09 -2.71 -3.19
N ARG A 68 13.09 -2.70 -4.07
CA ARG A 68 13.31 -1.68 -5.08
C ARG A 68 13.44 -2.30 -6.46
N ILE A 69 13.11 -1.49 -7.49
CA ILE A 69 13.19 -1.86 -8.91
C ILE A 69 13.76 -0.71 -9.77
N GLY A 70 14.20 0.37 -9.13
CA GLY A 70 14.70 1.56 -9.81
C GLY A 70 16.04 1.38 -10.58
N HIS A 71 16.68 0.23 -10.49
CA HIS A 71 17.95 -0.06 -11.15
C HIS A 71 18.06 -1.54 -11.53
N ASP A 72 18.80 -1.85 -12.60
CA ASP A 72 18.97 -3.22 -13.13
C ASP A 72 19.58 -4.20 -12.13
N ARG A 73 20.37 -3.70 -11.16
CA ARG A 73 20.96 -4.50 -10.08
C ARG A 73 19.93 -5.27 -9.22
N PHE A 74 18.68 -4.83 -9.21
CA PHE A 74 17.59 -5.50 -8.47
C PHE A 74 16.95 -6.65 -9.26
N VAL A 75 17.08 -6.65 -10.58
CA VAL A 75 16.42 -7.62 -11.47
C VAL A 75 16.78 -9.08 -11.14
N PRO A 76 18.03 -9.47 -10.84
CA PRO A 76 18.36 -10.85 -10.53
C PRO A 76 17.58 -11.42 -9.33
N GLY A 77 17.46 -10.66 -8.23
CA GLY A 77 16.69 -11.08 -7.05
C GLY A 77 15.20 -11.18 -7.35
N LEU A 78 14.66 -10.27 -8.15
CA LEU A 78 13.28 -10.30 -8.59
C LEU A 78 12.98 -11.49 -9.53
N LYS A 79 13.91 -11.88 -10.42
CA LYS A 79 13.83 -13.12 -11.21
C LYS A 79 13.73 -14.36 -10.31
N GLN A 80 14.55 -14.42 -9.26
CA GLN A 80 14.52 -15.50 -8.29
C GLN A 80 13.17 -15.56 -7.55
N LEU A 81 12.60 -14.41 -7.19
CA LEU A 81 11.28 -14.33 -6.57
C LEU A 81 10.19 -14.86 -7.51
N VAL A 82 10.19 -14.45 -8.77
CA VAL A 82 9.26 -14.94 -9.81
C VAL A 82 9.34 -16.46 -9.93
N GLN A 83 10.56 -17.00 -10.04
CA GLN A 83 10.78 -18.44 -10.14
C GLN A 83 10.27 -19.18 -8.91
N THR A 84 10.55 -18.67 -7.71
CA THR A 84 10.07 -19.22 -6.44
C THR A 84 8.55 -19.35 -6.37
N VAL A 85 7.82 -18.29 -6.80
CA VAL A 85 6.36 -18.31 -6.83
C VAL A 85 5.82 -19.28 -7.88
N ARG A 86 6.44 -19.30 -9.06
CA ARG A 86 6.05 -20.17 -10.16
C ARG A 86 6.18 -21.65 -9.78
N GLU A 87 7.29 -22.03 -9.16
CA GLU A 87 7.53 -23.38 -8.65
C GLU A 87 6.56 -23.75 -7.52
N ALA A 88 6.41 -22.89 -6.52
CA ALA A 88 5.57 -23.14 -5.35
C ALA A 88 4.08 -23.27 -5.68
N SER A 89 3.62 -22.59 -6.72
CA SER A 89 2.23 -22.67 -7.18
C SER A 89 2.02 -23.71 -8.30
N ALA A 90 3.05 -24.42 -8.73
CA ALA A 90 3.03 -25.25 -9.95
C ALA A 90 2.55 -24.47 -11.20
N GLY A 91 2.91 -23.18 -11.31
CA GLY A 91 2.52 -22.30 -12.40
C GLY A 91 1.06 -21.80 -12.35
N GLU A 92 0.30 -22.15 -11.32
CA GLU A 92 -1.11 -21.81 -11.22
C GLU A 92 -1.39 -20.37 -10.77
N THR A 93 -0.45 -19.71 -10.10
CA THR A 93 -0.57 -18.33 -9.62
C THR A 93 0.13 -17.36 -10.55
N LYS A 94 -0.61 -16.37 -11.05
CA LYS A 94 -0.05 -15.23 -11.76
C LYS A 94 0.55 -14.25 -10.80
N LEU A 95 1.74 -13.74 -11.11
CA LEU A 95 2.49 -12.87 -10.22
C LEU A 95 2.60 -11.46 -10.79
N PHE A 96 2.05 -10.50 -10.05
CA PHE A 96 2.18 -9.07 -10.33
C PHE A 96 3.13 -8.42 -9.32
N ILE A 97 3.67 -7.26 -9.68
CA ILE A 97 4.45 -6.43 -8.76
C ILE A 97 3.84 -5.05 -8.67
N GLN A 98 3.64 -4.56 -7.44
CA GLN A 98 3.15 -3.21 -7.24
C GLN A 98 4.34 -2.24 -7.24
N ILE A 99 4.35 -1.29 -8.17
CA ILE A 99 5.41 -0.29 -8.31
C ILE A 99 4.94 1.07 -7.79
N ILE A 100 5.81 1.71 -6.99
CA ILE A 100 5.46 2.89 -6.20
C ILE A 100 6.58 3.93 -6.18
N ASP A 101 6.21 5.19 -6.18
CA ASP A 101 7.09 6.31 -5.87
C ASP A 101 6.89 6.83 -4.45
N PHE A 102 7.97 7.15 -3.78
CA PHE A 102 8.02 7.74 -2.45
C PHE A 102 8.62 9.13 -2.49
N LEU A 103 8.02 10.06 -1.76
CA LEU A 103 8.65 11.31 -1.34
C LEU A 103 9.35 11.12 0.00
N THR A 104 10.17 12.08 0.40
CA THR A 104 10.86 12.02 1.68
C THR A 104 9.86 12.10 2.83
N VAL A 105 9.89 11.09 3.69
CA VAL A 105 9.11 11.04 4.93
C VAL A 105 10.08 10.88 6.09
N LYS A 106 10.01 11.79 7.07
CA LYS A 106 10.70 11.66 8.34
C LYS A 106 9.66 11.36 9.40
N ARG A 107 9.87 10.28 10.12
CA ARG A 107 9.01 9.95 11.26
C ARG A 107 9.02 11.10 12.27
N ARG A 108 8.02 11.16 13.12
CA ARG A 108 7.93 12.13 14.20
C ARG A 108 9.29 12.21 14.92
N PRO A 109 10.09 13.24 14.66
CA PRO A 109 11.31 13.46 15.42
C PRO A 109 10.92 13.91 16.84
N GLU A 110 11.78 13.62 17.80
CA GLU A 110 11.70 14.34 19.08
C GLU A 110 11.76 15.85 18.79
N PRO A 111 11.00 16.70 19.50
CA PRO A 111 10.97 18.14 19.23
C PRO A 111 12.35 18.77 19.03
N GLN A 112 13.32 18.39 19.87
CA GLN A 112 14.70 18.82 19.73
C GLN A 112 15.30 18.52 18.36
N LYS A 113 15.12 17.29 17.84
CA LYS A 113 15.61 16.90 16.51
C LYS A 113 14.88 17.65 15.39
N TYR A 114 13.61 17.95 15.58
CA TYR A 114 12.84 18.72 14.62
C TYR A 114 13.46 20.12 14.43
N PHE A 115 13.63 20.86 15.52
CA PHE A 115 14.20 22.21 15.48
C PHE A 115 15.63 22.19 14.95
N GLN A 116 16.46 21.25 15.37
CA GLN A 116 17.87 21.21 14.97
C GLN A 116 18.11 20.78 13.51
N ARG A 117 17.26 19.91 12.94
CA ARG A 117 17.56 19.25 11.68
C ARG A 117 16.52 19.45 10.56
N PHE A 118 15.28 19.75 10.90
CA PHE A 118 14.18 19.72 9.93
C PHE A 118 13.54 21.08 9.69
N LEU A 119 13.43 21.93 10.70
CA LEU A 119 12.91 23.28 10.54
C LEU A 119 13.91 24.13 9.76
N GLN A 120 13.49 24.72 8.67
CA GLN A 120 14.26 25.73 7.95
C GLN A 120 13.93 27.11 8.54
N ILE A 121 14.91 27.77 9.13
CA ILE A 121 14.71 29.11 9.65
C ILE A 121 14.62 30.10 8.48
N THR A 122 13.55 30.84 8.45
CA THR A 122 13.24 31.84 7.41
C THR A 122 13.12 33.24 8.03
N GLU A 123 13.12 34.27 7.18
CA GLU A 123 12.90 35.65 7.61
C GLU A 123 11.54 35.84 8.31
N ARG A 124 10.52 35.08 7.89
CA ARG A 124 9.22 35.07 8.55
C ARG A 124 9.32 34.67 10.04
N HIS A 125 10.09 33.64 10.38
CA HIS A 125 10.29 33.22 11.78
C HIS A 125 10.93 34.35 12.58
N ARG A 126 11.97 34.98 12.05
CA ARG A 126 12.67 36.09 12.68
C ARG A 126 11.77 37.29 12.91
N GLN A 127 10.98 37.67 11.91
CA GLN A 127 10.01 38.76 12.02
C GLN A 127 8.95 38.44 13.07
N ARG A 128 8.35 37.25 13.03
CA ARG A 128 7.33 36.85 14.03
C ARG A 128 7.88 36.82 15.45
N LEU A 129 9.11 36.33 15.64
CA LEU A 129 9.78 36.38 16.93
C LEU A 129 10.00 37.81 17.40
N SER A 130 10.44 38.72 16.52
CA SER A 130 10.62 40.16 16.87
C SER A 130 9.29 40.77 17.29
N GLU A 131 8.20 40.52 16.57
CA GLU A 131 6.86 41.03 16.86
C GLU A 131 6.32 40.53 18.21
N LEU A 132 6.49 39.23 18.49
CA LEU A 132 5.88 38.56 19.64
C LEU A 132 6.68 38.72 20.93
N THR A 133 8.00 38.78 20.81
CA THR A 133 8.89 38.92 22.00
C THR A 133 9.29 40.36 22.28
N GLY A 134 9.08 41.28 21.35
CA GLY A 134 9.51 42.67 21.48
C GLY A 134 11.02 42.90 21.29
N TYR A 135 11.79 41.86 20.96
CA TYR A 135 13.23 41.97 20.73
C TYR A 135 13.53 42.09 19.22
N SER A 136 14.06 43.24 18.79
CA SER A 136 14.41 43.49 17.40
C SER A 136 15.63 42.71 16.91
N ASN A 137 16.42 42.14 17.77
CA ASN A 137 17.65 41.41 17.42
C ASN A 137 17.44 40.08 16.70
N TRP A 138 16.22 39.57 16.65
CA TRP A 138 15.93 38.31 15.94
C TRP A 138 16.20 38.42 14.43
N SER A 139 16.08 39.58 13.82
CA SER A 139 16.40 39.80 12.40
C SER A 139 17.85 39.51 12.04
N SER A 140 18.78 39.69 13.00
CA SER A 140 20.21 39.47 12.82
C SER A 140 20.75 38.32 13.64
N ALA A 141 19.93 37.62 14.42
CA ALA A 141 20.33 36.49 15.27
C ALA A 141 20.91 35.33 14.44
N ASP A 142 21.85 34.61 14.98
CA ASP A 142 22.34 33.36 14.39
C ASP A 142 21.19 32.33 14.29
N GLU A 143 21.25 31.50 13.28
CA GLU A 143 20.24 30.47 13.06
C GLU A 143 20.17 29.48 14.21
N GLY A 144 21.31 29.18 14.86
CA GLY A 144 21.40 28.35 16.04
C GLY A 144 20.64 28.93 17.21
N ASP A 145 20.77 30.24 17.45
CA ASP A 145 20.07 30.94 18.54
C ASP A 145 18.55 30.92 18.33
N VAL A 146 18.10 31.11 17.09
CA VAL A 146 16.66 31.02 16.74
C VAL A 146 16.13 29.60 16.97
N ARG A 147 16.88 28.57 16.57
CA ARG A 147 16.52 27.16 16.80
C ARG A 147 16.44 26.81 18.27
N ASP A 148 17.43 27.24 19.03
CA ASP A 148 17.51 27.00 20.49
C ASP A 148 16.35 27.67 21.21
N PHE A 149 16.02 28.91 20.84
CA PHE A 149 14.90 29.60 21.43
C PHE A 149 13.56 28.89 21.09
N LEU A 150 13.31 28.53 19.84
CA LEU A 150 12.09 27.85 19.43
C LEU A 150 11.96 26.47 20.09
N GLN A 151 13.06 25.76 20.31
CA GLN A 151 13.06 24.45 20.97
C GLN A 151 12.54 24.53 22.41
N HIS A 152 12.75 25.65 23.07
CA HIS A 152 12.37 25.85 24.50
C HIS A 152 11.13 26.77 24.64
N ALA A 153 10.54 27.19 23.51
CA ALA A 153 9.38 28.06 23.49
C ALA A 153 8.10 27.32 23.92
N GLU A 154 7.21 28.07 24.58
CA GLU A 154 5.89 27.54 24.94
C GLU A 154 5.04 27.24 23.70
N PRO A 155 4.13 26.24 23.79
CA PRO A 155 3.30 25.82 22.64
C PRO A 155 2.52 26.97 21.99
N GLU A 156 2.03 27.91 22.78
CA GLU A 156 1.24 29.07 22.32
C GLU A 156 2.08 30.03 21.46
N LEU A 157 3.37 30.18 21.76
CA LEU A 157 4.30 30.94 20.95
C LEU A 157 4.64 30.21 19.66
N LEU A 158 4.86 28.90 19.73
CA LEU A 158 5.11 28.09 18.53
C LEU A 158 3.94 28.14 17.55
N GLU A 159 2.70 28.14 18.03
CA GLU A 159 1.50 28.27 17.17
C GLU A 159 1.41 29.62 16.44
N GLN A 160 2.04 30.65 16.99
CA GLN A 160 2.06 31.98 16.37
C GLN A 160 3.27 32.20 15.45
N VAL A 161 4.38 31.52 15.70
CA VAL A 161 5.64 31.66 14.93
C VAL A 161 5.67 30.69 13.75
N LEU A 162 5.35 29.42 13.99
CA LEU A 162 5.39 28.38 12.96
C LEU A 162 4.17 28.45 12.05
N SER A 163 4.35 28.09 10.78
CA SER A 163 3.24 27.88 9.87
C SER A 163 2.43 26.64 10.27
N PRO A 164 1.17 26.50 9.84
CA PRO A 164 0.39 25.29 10.07
C PRO A 164 1.12 24.01 9.64
N ARG A 165 1.82 24.04 8.51
CA ARG A 165 2.59 22.91 8.00
C ARG A 165 3.80 22.57 8.88
N GLU A 166 4.48 23.57 9.41
CA GLU A 166 5.61 23.34 10.33
C GLU A 166 5.15 22.80 11.67
N LEU A 167 4.00 23.26 12.16
CA LEU A 167 3.34 22.69 13.34
C LEU A 167 2.93 21.23 13.13
N ASP A 168 2.36 20.91 11.97
CA ASP A 168 2.04 19.54 11.62
C ASP A 168 3.30 18.69 11.53
N SER A 169 4.37 19.21 10.94
CA SER A 169 5.65 18.52 10.88
C SER A 169 6.27 18.26 12.26
N LEU A 170 6.17 19.22 13.15
CA LEU A 170 6.62 19.09 14.55
C LEU A 170 5.80 18.03 15.31
N ARG A 171 4.48 18.04 15.15
CA ARG A 171 3.53 17.21 15.90
C ARG A 171 3.39 15.80 15.31
N LEU A 172 3.38 15.68 13.98
CA LEU A 172 3.01 14.46 13.25
C LEU A 172 4.18 13.84 12.50
N GLY A 173 5.19 14.59 12.16
CA GLY A 173 6.34 14.18 11.38
C GLY A 173 6.47 14.92 10.05
N TYR A 174 7.72 15.22 9.67
CA TYR A 174 8.01 15.89 8.40
C TYR A 174 7.76 14.96 7.22
N ARG A 175 7.10 15.49 6.21
CA ARG A 175 6.87 14.82 4.94
C ARG A 175 6.83 15.84 3.80
N GLU A 176 7.52 15.50 2.70
CA GLU A 176 7.35 16.22 1.45
C GLU A 176 5.97 15.94 0.85
N GLN A 177 5.38 16.95 0.25
CA GLN A 177 4.10 16.88 -0.45
C GLN A 177 4.30 17.24 -1.92
N VAL A 178 3.43 16.74 -2.78
CA VAL A 178 3.46 17.06 -4.22
C VAL A 178 3.25 18.56 -4.50
N ALA A 179 2.68 19.28 -3.56
CA ALA A 179 2.46 20.74 -3.63
C ALA A 179 3.66 21.58 -3.15
N ASP A 180 4.77 20.98 -2.70
CA ASP A 180 5.98 21.69 -2.28
C ASP A 180 6.78 22.25 -3.45
N MET A 181 6.14 23.11 -4.26
CA MET A 181 6.68 23.64 -5.52
C MET A 181 7.97 24.48 -5.35
N HIS A 182 8.30 24.88 -4.12
CA HIS A 182 9.56 25.54 -3.80
C HIS A 182 10.76 24.56 -3.84
N LEU A 183 10.52 23.26 -3.74
CA LEU A 183 11.54 22.23 -3.85
C LEU A 183 11.70 21.82 -5.33
N PRO A 184 12.90 21.99 -5.93
CA PRO A 184 13.11 21.71 -7.36
C PRO A 184 12.72 20.26 -7.74
N HIS A 185 13.12 19.28 -6.95
CA HIS A 185 12.84 17.86 -7.20
C HIS A 185 11.34 17.51 -7.09
N ILE A 186 10.53 18.30 -6.36
CA ILE A 186 9.07 18.17 -6.32
C ILE A 186 8.44 18.80 -7.55
N ARG A 187 8.94 19.97 -7.96
CA ARG A 187 8.44 20.66 -9.15
C ARG A 187 8.64 19.81 -10.41
N GLU A 188 9.77 19.11 -10.51
CA GLU A 188 10.17 18.26 -11.66
C GLU A 188 9.45 16.92 -11.72
N LEU A 189 8.68 16.51 -10.70
CA LEU A 189 8.02 15.20 -10.66
C LEU A 189 7.21 14.86 -11.93
N PRO A 190 6.42 15.78 -12.52
CA PRO A 190 5.67 15.47 -13.73
C PRO A 190 6.55 15.13 -14.94
N GLU A 191 7.75 15.67 -15.02
CA GLU A 191 8.69 15.40 -16.11
C GLU A 191 9.41 14.06 -15.96
N VAL A 192 9.75 13.68 -14.72
CA VAL A 192 10.61 12.52 -14.47
C VAL A 192 9.84 11.23 -14.19
N LEU A 193 8.69 11.30 -13.53
CA LEU A 193 7.96 10.11 -13.09
C LEU A 193 7.47 9.21 -14.24
N PRO A 194 6.98 9.72 -15.39
CA PRO A 194 6.58 8.85 -16.50
C PRO A 194 7.68 7.90 -16.93
N THR A 195 8.91 8.40 -17.13
CA THR A 195 10.07 7.58 -17.53
C THR A 195 10.48 6.61 -16.42
N ILE A 196 10.55 7.06 -15.18
CA ILE A 196 10.96 6.22 -14.04
C ILE A 196 10.01 5.03 -13.85
N PHE A 197 8.69 5.26 -13.95
CA PHE A 197 7.71 4.17 -13.86
C PHE A 197 7.78 3.23 -15.06
N ALA A 198 8.00 3.76 -16.26
CA ALA A 198 8.13 2.97 -17.48
C ALA A 198 9.36 2.04 -17.42
N ASP A 199 10.50 2.55 -16.98
CA ASP A 199 11.72 1.77 -16.79
C ASP A 199 11.54 0.69 -15.71
N ALA A 200 10.86 1.02 -14.61
CA ALA A 200 10.55 0.04 -13.57
C ALA A 200 9.63 -1.08 -14.08
N ALA A 201 8.63 -0.74 -14.89
CA ALA A 201 7.74 -1.73 -15.50
C ALA A 201 8.48 -2.60 -16.52
N ALA A 202 9.41 -2.05 -17.29
CA ALA A 202 10.26 -2.82 -18.20
C ALA A 202 11.13 -3.83 -17.45
N ARG A 203 11.74 -3.42 -16.32
CA ARG A 203 12.49 -4.34 -15.43
C ARG A 203 11.60 -5.42 -14.82
N ALA A 204 10.36 -5.09 -14.46
CA ALA A 204 9.39 -6.08 -13.98
C ALA A 204 9.09 -7.12 -15.07
N ARG A 205 8.87 -6.69 -16.31
CA ARG A 205 8.69 -7.59 -17.45
C ARG A 205 9.93 -8.44 -17.70
N GLU A 206 11.12 -7.86 -17.65
CA GLU A 206 12.41 -8.58 -17.76
C GLU A 206 12.59 -9.62 -16.64
N ALA A 207 12.18 -9.29 -15.42
CA ALA A 207 12.22 -10.22 -14.29
C ALA A 207 11.22 -11.38 -14.44
N GLY A 208 10.25 -11.29 -15.35
CA GLY A 208 9.29 -12.33 -15.66
C GLY A 208 7.98 -12.25 -14.89
N PHE A 209 7.65 -11.10 -14.30
CA PHE A 209 6.32 -10.85 -13.74
C PHE A 209 5.26 -10.89 -14.85
N ASP A 210 4.04 -11.33 -14.51
CA ASP A 210 2.90 -11.39 -15.44
C ASP A 210 2.26 -9.99 -15.68
N GLY A 211 2.61 -8.99 -14.84
CA GLY A 211 2.15 -7.61 -14.97
C GLY A 211 2.62 -6.73 -13.83
N VAL A 212 2.29 -5.44 -13.93
CA VAL A 212 2.53 -4.42 -12.89
C VAL A 212 1.21 -3.84 -12.39
N GLU A 213 1.17 -3.48 -11.11
CA GLU A 213 0.13 -2.67 -10.49
C GLU A 213 0.71 -1.30 -10.15
N LEU A 214 0.21 -0.23 -10.79
CA LEU A 214 0.61 1.14 -10.49
C LEU A 214 -0.03 1.57 -9.17
N HIS A 215 0.80 1.96 -8.21
CA HIS A 215 0.32 2.33 -6.88
C HIS A 215 -0.04 3.82 -6.82
N TYR A 216 -1.34 4.12 -6.91
CA TYR A 216 -1.91 5.47 -6.84
C TYR A 216 -2.77 5.67 -5.58
N ALA A 217 -2.33 5.09 -4.45
CA ALA A 217 -3.10 5.04 -3.22
C ALA A 217 -2.25 5.40 -1.97
N HIS A 218 -2.87 5.43 -0.81
CA HIS A 218 -2.27 5.44 0.54
C HIS A 218 -1.28 6.59 0.80
N ALA A 219 -1.61 7.81 0.36
CA ALA A 219 -0.86 9.03 0.64
C ALA A 219 0.57 9.10 0.05
N TYR A 220 0.92 8.21 -0.87
CA TYR A 220 2.19 8.27 -1.59
C TYR A 220 2.12 9.21 -2.79
N THR A 221 3.23 9.40 -3.50
CA THR A 221 3.38 10.44 -4.53
C THR A 221 2.20 10.52 -5.50
N MET A 222 1.84 9.40 -6.13
CA MET A 222 0.76 9.41 -7.14
C MET A 222 -0.63 9.63 -6.52
N ALA A 223 -0.88 9.13 -5.31
CA ALA A 223 -2.09 9.46 -4.56
C ALA A 223 -2.13 10.94 -4.19
N GLY A 224 -0.97 11.52 -3.89
CA GLY A 224 -0.83 12.95 -3.66
C GLY A 224 -1.25 13.79 -4.88
N PHE A 225 -0.86 13.39 -6.09
CA PHE A 225 -1.32 14.05 -7.32
C PHE A 225 -2.83 13.95 -7.52
N LEU A 226 -3.42 12.80 -7.24
CA LEU A 226 -4.88 12.60 -7.34
C LEU A 226 -5.68 13.34 -6.26
N SER A 227 -5.08 13.63 -5.11
CA SER A 227 -5.76 14.20 -3.94
C SER A 227 -6.46 15.53 -4.24
N ALA A 228 -7.64 15.72 -3.65
CA ALA A 228 -8.35 17.01 -3.71
C ALA A 228 -7.60 18.14 -2.99
N LEU A 229 -6.64 17.80 -2.13
CA LEU A 229 -5.73 18.76 -1.47
C LEU A 229 -4.50 19.13 -2.31
N ASN A 230 -4.38 18.61 -3.51
CA ASN A 230 -3.31 18.97 -4.44
C ASN A 230 -3.67 20.29 -5.15
N ASP A 231 -3.06 21.38 -4.73
CA ASP A 231 -3.28 22.73 -5.22
C ASP A 231 -2.16 23.26 -6.16
N ARG A 232 -1.36 22.36 -6.74
CA ARG A 232 -0.30 22.73 -7.69
C ARG A 232 -0.85 23.63 -8.79
N GLY A 233 -0.14 24.75 -9.06
CA GLY A 233 -0.53 25.74 -10.07
C GLY A 233 0.01 25.46 -11.49
N ASP A 234 0.73 24.33 -11.70
CA ASP A 234 1.40 23.98 -12.96
C ASP A 234 0.54 23.11 -13.91
N GLY A 235 -0.74 22.98 -13.63
CA GLY A 235 -1.67 22.17 -14.43
C GLY A 235 -1.74 20.69 -14.02
N TYR A 236 -1.11 20.30 -12.90
CA TYR A 236 -1.18 18.96 -12.32
C TYR A 236 -1.91 18.94 -10.97
N GLY A 237 -2.56 20.06 -10.58
CA GLY A 237 -3.35 20.19 -9.35
C GLY A 237 -4.63 20.98 -9.56
N GLY A 238 -5.42 21.18 -8.50
CA GLY A 238 -6.71 21.87 -8.52
C GLY A 238 -7.83 20.98 -9.08
N PRO A 239 -8.45 21.29 -10.23
CA PRO A 239 -9.52 20.49 -10.81
C PRO A 239 -9.10 19.03 -11.04
N ARG A 240 -10.05 18.10 -10.89
CA ARG A 240 -9.77 16.64 -11.01
C ARG A 240 -9.21 16.24 -12.38
N GLU A 241 -9.53 16.99 -13.43
CA GLU A 241 -9.01 16.84 -14.79
C GLU A 241 -7.49 17.07 -14.84
N ASN A 242 -6.98 17.98 -14.02
CA ASN A 242 -5.56 18.25 -13.87
C ASN A 242 -4.89 17.21 -12.96
N ARG A 243 -5.57 16.83 -11.86
CA ARG A 243 -5.04 15.86 -10.87
C ARG A 243 -4.86 14.46 -11.47
N VAL A 244 -5.67 14.07 -12.44
CA VAL A 244 -5.55 12.76 -13.12
C VAL A 244 -4.51 12.77 -14.25
N ARG A 245 -4.04 13.93 -14.68
CA ARG A 245 -3.14 14.10 -15.84
C ARG A 245 -1.86 13.28 -15.69
N LEU A 246 -1.08 13.51 -14.63
CA LEU A 246 0.17 12.76 -14.41
C LEU A 246 -0.04 11.26 -14.26
N PRO A 247 -1.02 10.75 -13.48
CA PRO A 247 -1.40 9.34 -13.48
C PRO A 247 -1.60 8.73 -14.87
N LEU A 248 -2.26 9.46 -15.77
CA LEU A 248 -2.48 9.00 -17.15
C LEU A 248 -1.21 9.09 -18.01
N GLU A 249 -0.37 10.09 -17.82
CA GLU A 249 0.94 10.21 -18.50
C GLU A 249 1.87 9.07 -18.10
N VAL A 250 1.95 8.75 -16.81
CA VAL A 250 2.70 7.59 -16.31
C VAL A 250 2.17 6.30 -16.92
N TYR A 251 0.84 6.09 -16.94
CA TYR A 251 0.28 4.90 -17.59
C TYR A 251 0.65 4.79 -19.06
N ARG A 252 0.56 5.89 -19.83
CA ARG A 252 0.91 5.89 -21.27
C ARG A 252 2.39 5.54 -21.48
N ALA A 253 3.28 6.11 -20.68
CA ALA A 253 4.70 5.81 -20.74
C ALA A 253 4.98 4.33 -20.39
N VAL A 254 4.38 3.81 -19.33
CA VAL A 254 4.46 2.39 -18.95
C VAL A 254 3.96 1.51 -20.10
N ARG A 255 2.76 1.77 -20.65
CA ARG A 255 2.16 0.99 -21.72
C ARG A 255 3.01 0.99 -22.99
N GLN A 256 3.65 2.12 -23.30
CA GLN A 256 4.57 2.26 -24.42
C GLN A 256 5.81 1.36 -24.27
N HIS A 257 6.34 1.22 -23.05
CA HIS A 257 7.52 0.41 -22.78
C HIS A 257 7.22 -1.09 -22.68
N VAL A 258 6.07 -1.47 -22.10
CA VAL A 258 5.75 -2.88 -21.88
C VAL A 258 4.80 -3.47 -22.93
N GLY A 259 4.29 -2.67 -23.89
CA GLY A 259 3.37 -3.15 -24.93
C GLY A 259 1.98 -3.55 -24.42
N HIS A 260 1.13 -4.08 -25.32
CA HIS A 260 -0.26 -4.47 -25.01
C HIS A 260 -0.41 -5.93 -24.59
N ASP A 261 0.63 -6.73 -24.70
CA ASP A 261 0.69 -8.13 -24.31
C ASP A 261 1.14 -8.34 -22.85
N TYR A 262 1.20 -7.27 -22.06
CA TYR A 262 1.59 -7.25 -20.66
C TYR A 262 0.53 -6.55 -19.81
N VAL A 263 0.17 -7.11 -18.64
CA VAL A 263 -0.87 -6.53 -17.80
C VAL A 263 -0.39 -5.29 -17.06
N VAL A 264 -1.15 -4.21 -17.15
CA VAL A 264 -0.94 -2.97 -16.38
C VAL A 264 -2.23 -2.61 -15.65
N GLY A 265 -2.25 -2.83 -14.36
CA GLY A 265 -3.35 -2.46 -13.49
C GLY A 265 -3.03 -1.24 -12.63
N VAL A 266 -4.04 -0.75 -11.91
CA VAL A 266 -3.88 0.37 -10.98
C VAL A 266 -4.58 0.09 -9.65
N ARG A 267 -3.93 0.51 -8.56
CA ARG A 267 -4.54 0.57 -7.23
C ARG A 267 -4.71 2.02 -6.80
N PHE A 268 -5.96 2.46 -6.56
CA PHE A 268 -6.27 3.83 -6.16
C PHE A 268 -7.35 3.89 -5.07
N LEU A 269 -7.58 5.07 -4.52
CA LEU A 269 -8.50 5.26 -3.41
C LEU A 269 -9.92 5.54 -3.91
N GLY A 270 -10.89 4.81 -3.37
CA GLY A 270 -12.32 5.13 -3.49
C GLY A 270 -12.76 6.25 -2.55
N ASP A 271 -11.97 6.54 -1.52
CA ASP A 271 -12.17 7.61 -0.54
C ASP A 271 -10.85 7.85 0.22
N GLU A 272 -10.42 9.10 0.37
CA GLU A 272 -9.24 9.47 1.18
C GLU A 272 -9.52 9.48 2.69
N VAL A 273 -10.78 9.57 3.10
CA VAL A 273 -11.23 9.55 4.51
C VAL A 273 -10.68 10.72 5.36
N ILE A 274 -10.29 11.83 4.74
CA ILE A 274 -9.80 13.02 5.43
C ILE A 274 -10.60 14.26 5.05
N ALA A 275 -10.54 15.31 5.87
CA ALA A 275 -11.19 16.58 5.58
C ALA A 275 -10.61 17.19 4.30
N GLY A 276 -11.46 17.61 3.36
CA GLY A 276 -11.05 18.19 2.08
C GLY A 276 -10.44 17.21 1.08
N GLY A 277 -10.25 15.95 1.43
CA GLY A 277 -9.73 14.93 0.53
C GLY A 277 -10.76 14.39 -0.47
N ASN A 278 -10.31 13.57 -1.41
CA ASN A 278 -11.19 12.92 -2.39
C ASN A 278 -12.30 12.11 -1.73
N ARG A 279 -13.47 12.17 -2.36
CA ARG A 279 -14.63 11.34 -2.05
C ARG A 279 -14.97 10.44 -3.23
N LEU A 280 -16.07 9.70 -3.09
CA LEU A 280 -16.50 8.73 -4.09
C LEU A 280 -16.70 9.34 -5.48
N GLU A 281 -17.17 10.58 -5.57
CA GLU A 281 -17.39 11.27 -6.85
C GLU A 281 -16.08 11.49 -7.62
N ASP A 282 -15.00 11.85 -6.91
CA ASP A 282 -13.67 11.94 -7.50
C ASP A 282 -13.16 10.57 -7.95
N ALA A 283 -13.34 9.55 -7.09
CA ALA A 283 -12.92 8.18 -7.40
C ALA A 283 -13.67 7.58 -8.59
N VAL A 284 -14.95 7.87 -8.72
CA VAL A 284 -15.77 7.50 -9.89
C VAL A 284 -15.19 8.14 -11.15
N TYR A 285 -14.89 9.42 -11.13
CA TYR A 285 -14.27 10.12 -12.26
C TYR A 285 -12.93 9.47 -12.62
N PHE A 286 -12.04 9.26 -11.65
CA PHE A 286 -10.73 8.64 -11.90
C PHE A 286 -10.88 7.20 -12.43
N GLY A 287 -11.81 6.42 -11.88
CA GLY A 287 -12.07 5.06 -12.34
C GLY A 287 -12.48 5.00 -13.82
N VAL A 288 -13.34 5.93 -14.26
CA VAL A 288 -13.75 6.06 -15.67
C VAL A 288 -12.57 6.48 -16.54
N GLU A 289 -11.76 7.47 -16.11
CA GLU A 289 -10.58 7.92 -16.86
C GLU A 289 -9.50 6.82 -16.98
N PHE A 290 -9.28 6.03 -15.93
CA PHE A 290 -8.37 4.89 -15.99
C PHE A 290 -8.89 3.78 -16.91
N ALA A 291 -10.18 3.47 -16.85
CA ALA A 291 -10.79 2.52 -17.77
C ALA A 291 -10.70 2.99 -19.23
N ARG A 292 -10.99 4.28 -19.49
CA ARG A 292 -10.84 4.91 -20.81
C ARG A 292 -9.41 4.86 -21.33
N ALA A 293 -8.43 5.05 -20.46
CA ALA A 293 -7.00 4.96 -20.80
C ALA A 293 -6.58 3.53 -21.19
N GLY A 294 -7.32 2.50 -20.76
CA GLY A 294 -7.06 1.09 -21.07
C GLY A 294 -6.29 0.32 -20.02
N PHE A 295 -6.41 0.70 -18.74
CA PHE A 295 -5.92 -0.15 -17.65
C PHE A 295 -6.61 -1.52 -17.69
N ASP A 296 -5.84 -2.58 -17.49
CA ASP A 296 -6.32 -3.96 -17.59
C ASP A 296 -7.18 -4.40 -16.38
N TYR A 297 -7.01 -3.77 -15.24
CA TYR A 297 -7.86 -3.92 -14.04
C TYR A 297 -7.75 -2.73 -13.10
N LEU A 298 -8.78 -2.54 -12.28
CA LEU A 298 -8.86 -1.49 -11.27
C LEU A 298 -8.96 -2.11 -9.87
N SER A 299 -8.02 -1.79 -8.97
CA SER A 299 -8.01 -2.25 -7.59
C SER A 299 -8.33 -1.10 -6.65
N ILE A 300 -9.44 -1.22 -5.91
CA ILE A 300 -9.94 -0.12 -5.09
C ILE A 300 -9.51 -0.29 -3.64
N SER A 301 -9.00 0.80 -3.06
CA SER A 301 -8.63 0.89 -1.65
C SER A 301 -9.38 2.03 -0.95
N LYS A 302 -9.11 2.22 0.33
CA LYS A 302 -9.68 3.29 1.16
C LYS A 302 -8.62 3.77 2.14
N GLY A 303 -8.61 5.08 2.45
CA GLY A 303 -7.70 5.67 3.41
C GLY A 303 -6.59 6.50 2.79
N GLY A 304 -6.21 7.56 3.44
CA GLY A 304 -5.79 8.76 2.89
C GLY A 304 -4.38 9.27 3.14
N LYS A 305 -4.29 10.43 3.75
CA LYS A 305 -3.09 11.27 3.74
C LYS A 305 -2.36 11.33 5.06
N PHE A 306 -1.07 11.67 4.97
CA PHE A 306 -0.20 11.82 6.14
C PHE A 306 -0.51 13.09 6.96
N GLU A 307 -1.06 14.12 6.35
CA GLU A 307 -1.32 15.40 6.99
C GLU A 307 -2.21 15.29 8.21
N ASP A 308 -3.15 14.34 8.17
CA ASP A 308 -4.04 14.06 9.30
C ASP A 308 -3.57 12.87 10.16
N ALA A 309 -2.34 12.41 9.95
CA ALA A 309 -1.85 11.22 10.64
C ALA A 309 -1.60 11.48 12.13
N GLU A 310 -2.16 10.63 12.96
CA GLU A 310 -1.97 10.60 14.40
C GLU A 310 -1.35 9.27 14.85
N GLN A 311 -0.90 9.23 16.09
CA GLN A 311 -0.45 7.99 16.71
C GLN A 311 -1.61 6.99 16.72
N PRO A 312 -1.51 5.81 16.09
CA PRO A 312 -2.57 4.83 16.12
C PRO A 312 -2.77 4.27 17.54
N LYS A 313 -4.02 4.01 17.91
CA LYS A 313 -4.35 3.43 19.22
C LYS A 313 -3.88 1.98 19.37
N ILE A 314 -3.68 1.29 18.27
CA ILE A 314 -3.25 -0.12 18.23
C ILE A 314 -1.75 -0.19 18.02
N GLY A 315 -1.05 -0.73 19.01
CA GLY A 315 0.40 -0.74 19.05
C GLY A 315 0.98 0.66 19.31
N GLN A 316 2.29 0.76 19.37
CA GLN A 316 3.02 2.02 19.54
C GLN A 316 3.66 2.46 18.23
N ALA A 317 3.02 2.17 17.13
CA ALA A 317 3.51 2.52 15.82
C ALA A 317 3.49 4.03 15.61
N VAL A 318 4.53 4.55 15.05
CA VAL A 318 4.73 5.97 14.78
C VAL A 318 4.83 6.15 13.27
N TYR A 319 3.81 5.73 12.55
CA TYR A 319 3.80 5.87 11.11
C TYR A 319 2.76 6.91 10.67
N PRO A 320 3.11 7.85 9.81
CA PRO A 320 2.32 9.07 9.61
C PRO A 320 1.14 8.93 8.64
N TYR A 321 0.75 7.75 8.19
CA TYR A 321 -0.37 7.61 7.26
C TYR A 321 -1.66 7.04 7.88
N THR A 322 -1.75 7.05 9.20
CA THR A 322 -3.01 6.89 9.91
C THR A 322 -3.60 8.27 10.19
N GLY A 323 -4.87 8.47 9.92
CA GLY A 323 -5.56 9.75 10.14
C GLY A 323 -5.73 10.10 11.61
N ARG A 324 -6.50 11.17 11.89
CA ARG A 324 -6.67 11.75 13.25
C ARG A 324 -7.17 10.76 14.28
N SER A 325 -8.07 9.86 13.93
CA SER A 325 -8.51 8.79 14.82
C SER A 325 -7.47 7.67 14.98
N GLY A 326 -6.44 7.64 14.13
CA GLY A 326 -5.48 6.56 14.01
C GLY A 326 -5.97 5.39 13.16
N TYR A 327 -7.09 5.53 12.47
CA TYR A 327 -7.76 4.45 11.73
C TYR A 327 -8.10 4.79 10.28
N GLU A 328 -8.11 6.03 9.90
CA GLU A 328 -8.66 6.49 8.61
C GLU A 328 -7.85 6.00 7.42
N CYS A 329 -6.54 6.01 7.50
CA CYS A 329 -5.65 5.59 6.42
C CYS A 329 -5.58 4.08 6.27
N MET A 330 -5.63 3.36 7.38
CA MET A 330 -5.55 1.91 7.42
C MET A 330 -6.91 1.33 7.78
N PRO A 331 -7.51 0.48 6.93
CA PRO A 331 -8.78 -0.17 7.25
C PRO A 331 -8.68 -0.98 8.54
N THR A 332 -9.41 -0.59 9.56
CA THR A 332 -9.39 -1.24 10.87
C THR A 332 -10.70 -1.93 11.19
N THR A 333 -10.74 -2.62 12.32
CA THR A 333 -11.95 -3.32 12.79
C THR A 333 -13.05 -2.39 13.28
N LEU A 334 -12.73 -1.13 13.61
CA LEU A 334 -13.58 -0.31 14.47
C LEU A 334 -13.90 1.07 13.89
N SER A 335 -13.65 1.31 12.61
CA SER A 335 -13.74 2.67 12.07
C SER A 335 -15.12 3.08 11.56
N ASP A 336 -16.08 2.16 11.47
CA ASP A 336 -17.48 2.46 11.10
C ASP A 336 -18.44 1.35 11.56
N GLU A 337 -19.75 1.55 11.30
CA GLU A 337 -20.83 0.62 11.68
C GLU A 337 -20.71 -0.78 11.04
N LEU A 338 -20.07 -0.88 9.89
CA LEU A 338 -19.84 -2.16 9.21
C LEU A 338 -18.68 -2.96 9.86
N GLY A 339 -17.96 -2.37 10.78
CA GLY A 339 -16.77 -2.97 11.35
C GLY A 339 -15.73 -3.25 10.26
N PRO A 340 -15.04 -4.42 10.32
CA PRO A 340 -13.97 -4.74 9.37
C PRO A 340 -14.48 -5.31 8.03
N PHE A 341 -15.79 -5.62 7.92
CA PHE A 341 -16.30 -6.50 6.88
C PHE A 341 -16.79 -5.74 5.65
N GLY A 342 -16.24 -6.04 4.47
CA GLY A 342 -16.71 -5.55 3.19
C GLY A 342 -16.67 -4.03 3.00
N ARG A 343 -15.86 -3.33 3.76
CA ARG A 343 -15.86 -1.85 3.88
C ARG A 343 -15.65 -1.11 2.57
N SER A 344 -14.84 -1.68 1.66
CA SER A 344 -14.60 -1.05 0.36
C SER A 344 -15.61 -1.49 -0.70
N VAL A 345 -16.44 -2.49 -0.46
CA VAL A 345 -17.37 -3.05 -1.45
C VAL A 345 -18.37 -2.02 -1.98
N PRO A 346 -18.99 -1.15 -1.15
CA PRO A 346 -19.87 -0.10 -1.66
C PRO A 346 -19.18 0.85 -2.64
N LEU A 347 -17.92 1.21 -2.39
CA LEU A 347 -17.11 2.08 -3.27
C LEU A 347 -16.83 1.37 -4.60
N VAL A 348 -16.36 0.11 -4.53
CA VAL A 348 -16.09 -0.71 -5.73
C VAL A 348 -17.33 -0.82 -6.61
N LYS A 349 -18.50 -1.12 -5.99
CA LYS A 349 -19.77 -1.26 -6.71
C LYS A 349 -20.15 0.01 -7.47
N GLN A 350 -19.99 1.18 -6.87
CA GLN A 350 -20.36 2.45 -7.50
C GLN A 350 -19.38 2.84 -8.62
N ILE A 351 -18.07 2.66 -8.38
CA ILE A 351 -17.05 2.88 -9.42
C ILE A 351 -17.28 1.93 -10.61
N LYS A 352 -17.53 0.63 -10.33
CA LYS A 352 -17.82 -0.36 -11.37
C LYS A 352 -19.06 0.02 -12.20
N ARG A 353 -20.11 0.45 -11.53
CA ARG A 353 -21.33 0.89 -12.19
C ARG A 353 -21.04 2.04 -13.17
N ALA A 354 -20.33 3.07 -12.72
CA ALA A 354 -20.00 4.22 -13.55
C ALA A 354 -19.06 3.86 -14.72
N VAL A 355 -18.09 2.98 -14.49
CA VAL A 355 -17.20 2.47 -15.54
C VAL A 355 -18.00 1.72 -16.61
N ASN A 356 -18.97 0.88 -16.21
CA ASN A 356 -19.82 0.14 -17.13
C ASN A 356 -20.81 1.07 -17.88
N GLU A 357 -21.37 2.07 -17.19
CA GLU A 357 -22.23 3.10 -17.81
C GLU A 357 -21.46 3.94 -18.88
N ALA A 358 -20.14 4.06 -18.71
CA ALA A 358 -19.24 4.68 -19.69
C ALA A 358 -18.75 3.69 -20.77
N GLU A 359 -19.37 2.49 -20.86
CA GLU A 359 -19.09 1.44 -21.85
C GLU A 359 -17.68 0.81 -21.76
N PHE A 360 -17.02 0.90 -20.59
CA PHE A 360 -15.75 0.23 -20.30
C PHE A 360 -15.98 -0.96 -19.37
N ASN A 361 -15.06 -1.92 -19.38
CA ASN A 361 -15.26 -3.19 -18.69
C ASN A 361 -13.96 -3.79 -18.11
N PRO A 362 -12.95 -3.03 -17.61
CA PRO A 362 -11.84 -3.64 -16.91
C PRO A 362 -12.37 -4.31 -15.63
N PRO A 363 -11.90 -5.51 -15.25
CA PRO A 363 -12.27 -6.13 -13.99
C PRO A 363 -11.92 -5.27 -12.79
N LEU A 364 -12.84 -5.17 -11.81
CA LEU A 364 -12.62 -4.48 -10.56
C LEU A 364 -12.32 -5.46 -9.42
N VAL A 365 -11.23 -5.19 -8.70
CA VAL A 365 -10.80 -5.96 -7.53
C VAL A 365 -11.35 -5.32 -6.26
N ALA A 366 -12.19 -6.07 -5.52
CA ALA A 366 -12.63 -5.67 -4.18
C ALA A 366 -11.69 -6.23 -3.12
N THR A 367 -11.23 -5.37 -2.22
CA THR A 367 -10.45 -5.72 -1.04
C THR A 367 -11.06 -5.07 0.21
N GLY A 368 -10.63 -5.47 1.40
CA GLY A 368 -11.05 -4.85 2.65
C GLY A 368 -12.12 -5.64 3.41
N GLY A 369 -11.68 -6.41 4.40
CA GLY A 369 -12.57 -7.14 5.29
C GLY A 369 -13.28 -8.33 4.64
N LEU A 370 -12.66 -8.99 3.67
CA LEU A 370 -13.19 -10.18 3.01
C LEU A 370 -12.53 -11.42 3.63
N THR A 371 -13.34 -12.33 4.21
CA THR A 371 -12.82 -13.48 5.00
C THR A 371 -13.54 -14.78 4.76
N THR A 372 -14.80 -14.77 4.32
CA THR A 372 -15.58 -15.97 4.11
C THR A 372 -15.92 -16.19 2.64
N PHE A 373 -16.18 -17.45 2.29
CA PHE A 373 -16.60 -17.81 0.95
C PHE A 373 -17.98 -17.19 0.60
N GLU A 374 -18.91 -17.25 1.52
CA GLU A 374 -20.27 -16.75 1.35
C GLU A 374 -20.25 -15.23 1.08
N GLN A 375 -19.44 -14.47 1.82
CA GLN A 375 -19.25 -13.04 1.59
C GLN A 375 -18.65 -12.78 0.20
N ALA A 376 -17.59 -13.50 -0.15
CA ALA A 376 -16.91 -13.35 -1.43
C ALA A 376 -17.83 -13.70 -2.61
N GLU A 377 -18.52 -14.83 -2.52
CA GLU A 377 -19.44 -15.31 -3.56
C GLU A 377 -20.61 -14.36 -3.73
N SER A 378 -21.21 -13.87 -2.62
CA SER A 378 -22.30 -12.90 -2.66
C SER A 378 -21.91 -11.57 -3.34
N ILE A 379 -20.67 -11.10 -3.16
CA ILE A 379 -20.14 -9.90 -3.83
C ILE A 379 -20.08 -10.12 -5.36
N LEU A 380 -19.56 -11.26 -5.79
CA LEU A 380 -19.48 -11.62 -7.21
C LEU A 380 -20.84 -11.80 -7.85
N GLN A 381 -21.74 -12.54 -7.21
CA GLN A 381 -23.09 -12.81 -7.71
C GLN A 381 -23.93 -11.54 -7.86
N ARG A 382 -23.76 -10.58 -6.95
CA ARG A 382 -24.43 -9.27 -7.05
C ARG A 382 -23.75 -8.30 -8.03
N GLY A 383 -22.69 -8.73 -8.70
CA GLY A 383 -21.94 -7.91 -9.64
C GLY A 383 -21.24 -6.69 -8.99
N ALA A 384 -21.03 -6.70 -7.67
CA ALA A 384 -20.41 -5.59 -6.97
C ALA A 384 -18.90 -5.48 -7.25
N ALA A 385 -18.25 -6.60 -7.57
CA ALA A 385 -16.87 -6.67 -8.02
C ALA A 385 -16.69 -7.88 -8.95
N ASP A 386 -15.54 -8.00 -9.58
CA ASP A 386 -15.18 -9.09 -10.48
C ASP A 386 -14.16 -10.05 -9.88
N ILE A 387 -13.32 -9.54 -9.00
CA ILE A 387 -12.21 -10.27 -8.34
C ILE A 387 -12.24 -9.98 -6.85
N ILE A 388 -11.95 -11.00 -6.04
CA ILE A 388 -11.95 -10.93 -4.57
C ILE A 388 -10.51 -10.96 -4.05
N GLY A 389 -10.12 -9.86 -3.44
CA GLY A 389 -8.79 -9.68 -2.83
C GLY A 389 -8.82 -9.87 -1.32
N MET A 390 -7.96 -10.74 -0.81
CA MET A 390 -7.83 -11.05 0.62
C MET A 390 -6.40 -10.83 1.09
N ALA A 391 -6.15 -9.76 1.87
CA ALA A 391 -4.84 -9.48 2.46
C ALA A 391 -4.68 -10.16 3.83
N ARG A 392 -5.25 -9.57 4.88
CA ARG A 392 -5.10 -10.08 6.26
C ARG A 392 -5.66 -11.49 6.45
N GLN A 393 -6.69 -11.88 5.69
CA GLN A 393 -7.20 -13.25 5.70
C GLN A 393 -6.19 -14.23 5.08
N ALA A 394 -5.57 -13.89 3.96
CA ALA A 394 -4.51 -14.72 3.37
C ALA A 394 -3.27 -14.79 4.28
N LEU A 395 -2.94 -13.72 5.01
CA LEU A 395 -1.89 -13.74 6.01
C LEU A 395 -2.24 -14.64 7.21
N ALA A 396 -3.49 -14.64 7.66
CA ALA A 396 -3.97 -15.52 8.72
C ALA A 396 -3.94 -16.99 8.28
N ASP A 397 -4.34 -17.26 7.05
CA ASP A 397 -4.35 -18.59 6.43
C ASP A 397 -3.99 -18.53 4.94
N PRO A 398 -2.73 -18.69 4.57
CA PRO A 398 -2.33 -18.72 3.16
C PRO A 398 -2.98 -19.86 2.35
N ASP A 399 -3.42 -20.93 3.01
CA ASP A 399 -4.11 -22.06 2.37
C ASP A 399 -5.62 -21.84 2.20
N TRP A 400 -6.15 -20.68 2.56
CA TRP A 400 -7.58 -20.38 2.52
C TRP A 400 -8.23 -20.78 1.19
N PHE A 401 -7.65 -20.40 0.07
CA PHE A 401 -8.20 -20.70 -1.27
C PHE A 401 -8.25 -22.19 -1.57
N ARG A 402 -7.24 -22.94 -1.16
CA ARG A 402 -7.19 -24.40 -1.31
C ARG A 402 -8.20 -25.10 -0.41
N LYS A 403 -8.27 -24.70 0.86
CA LYS A 403 -9.21 -25.26 1.84
C LYS A 403 -10.65 -25.06 1.39
N VAL A 404 -11.02 -23.83 1.02
CA VAL A 404 -12.36 -23.51 0.57
C VAL A 404 -12.71 -24.28 -0.72
N LYS A 405 -11.79 -24.32 -1.69
CA LYS A 405 -11.98 -25.08 -2.93
C LYS A 405 -12.16 -26.59 -2.69
N ALA A 406 -11.52 -27.13 -1.66
CA ALA A 406 -11.64 -28.54 -1.25
C ALA A 406 -12.87 -28.82 -0.36
N GLY A 407 -13.74 -27.82 -0.10
CA GLY A 407 -14.87 -27.98 0.83
C GLY A 407 -14.46 -28.06 2.30
N ARG A 408 -13.24 -27.63 2.66
CA ARG A 408 -12.67 -27.68 4.01
C ARG A 408 -12.66 -26.27 4.66
N GLY A 409 -13.75 -25.53 4.49
CA GLY A 409 -13.89 -24.18 5.03
C GLY A 409 -13.84 -24.10 6.56
N GLU A 410 -14.21 -25.16 7.26
CA GLU A 410 -14.13 -25.30 8.72
C GLU A 410 -12.69 -25.32 9.25
N GLU A 411 -11.69 -25.70 8.42
CA GLU A 411 -10.27 -25.71 8.80
C GLU A 411 -9.58 -24.36 8.60
N VAL A 412 -10.30 -23.37 8.11
CA VAL A 412 -9.75 -22.03 7.85
C VAL A 412 -9.45 -21.31 9.15
N ARG A 413 -8.23 -20.81 9.27
CA ARG A 413 -7.86 -19.84 10.32
C ARG A 413 -8.40 -18.46 9.94
N ARG A 414 -9.53 -18.06 10.51
CA ARG A 414 -10.15 -16.76 10.20
C ARG A 414 -9.38 -15.62 10.87
N CYS A 415 -9.14 -14.56 10.10
CA CYS A 415 -8.57 -13.33 10.63
C CYS A 415 -9.53 -12.71 11.66
N THR A 416 -9.03 -12.44 12.85
CA THR A 416 -9.78 -11.84 13.96
C THR A 416 -9.63 -10.32 14.04
N TYR A 417 -8.99 -9.71 13.04
CA TYR A 417 -8.82 -8.26 12.91
C TYR A 417 -8.24 -7.56 14.14
N THR A 418 -7.32 -8.20 14.84
CA THR A 418 -6.63 -7.57 15.98
C THR A 418 -5.67 -6.46 15.57
N ASN A 419 -5.46 -6.26 14.27
CA ASN A 419 -4.51 -5.32 13.68
C ASN A 419 -3.05 -5.50 14.15
N TYR A 420 -2.72 -6.65 14.72
CA TYR A 420 -1.37 -6.99 15.16
C TYR A 420 -0.34 -6.93 14.02
N CYS A 421 -0.70 -7.48 12.84
CA CYS A 421 0.13 -7.42 11.64
C CYS A 421 0.34 -5.97 11.16
N GLU A 422 -0.68 -5.13 11.27
CA GLU A 422 -0.64 -3.72 10.93
C GLU A 422 0.26 -2.94 11.90
N ALA A 423 0.17 -3.22 13.21
CA ALA A 423 1.09 -2.62 14.19
C ALA A 423 2.56 -3.00 13.94
N LEU A 424 2.83 -4.22 13.46
CA LEU A 424 4.17 -4.62 13.04
C LEU A 424 4.62 -3.86 11.79
N ASP A 425 3.74 -3.73 10.79
CA ASP A 425 3.98 -2.96 9.57
C ASP A 425 4.34 -1.50 9.90
N GLN A 426 3.51 -0.83 10.68
CA GLN A 426 3.73 0.55 11.09
C GLN A 426 5.01 0.75 11.92
N ALA A 427 5.44 -0.27 12.64
CA ALA A 427 6.71 -0.27 13.36
C ALA A 427 7.92 -0.71 12.51
N HIS A 428 7.74 -0.94 11.20
CA HIS A 428 8.73 -1.48 10.27
C HIS A 428 9.39 -2.78 10.76
N ARG A 429 8.59 -3.63 11.40
CA ARG A 429 9.00 -4.95 11.84
C ARG A 429 8.52 -6.00 10.86
N GLN A 430 9.25 -7.11 10.76
CA GLN A 430 8.84 -8.25 9.94
C GLN A 430 7.40 -8.67 10.28
N VAL A 431 6.50 -8.56 9.29
CA VAL A 431 5.06 -8.78 9.47
C VAL A 431 4.76 -10.27 9.64
N THR A 432 3.96 -10.57 10.65
CA THR A 432 3.46 -11.91 10.97
C THR A 432 2.00 -11.84 11.44
N CYS A 433 1.36 -12.97 11.69
CA CYS A 433 0.00 -13.01 12.22
C CYS A 433 -0.03 -13.62 13.62
N LYS A 434 -0.71 -12.95 14.55
CA LYS A 434 -0.89 -13.39 15.95
C LYS A 434 -1.49 -14.80 16.07
N LEU A 435 -2.24 -15.25 15.06
CA LEU A 435 -2.89 -16.55 15.09
C LEU A 435 -1.90 -17.73 15.00
N TRP A 436 -0.67 -17.50 14.50
CA TRP A 436 0.30 -18.57 14.28
C TRP A 436 1.74 -18.23 14.64
N ASP A 437 2.12 -16.96 14.79
CA ASP A 437 3.54 -16.58 14.87
C ASP A 437 4.27 -17.03 16.14
N ARG A 438 3.53 -17.46 17.17
CA ARG A 438 4.06 -18.03 18.42
C ARG A 438 3.73 -19.51 18.59
N LYS A 439 3.22 -20.17 17.55
CA LYS A 439 2.89 -21.61 17.61
C LYS A 439 4.05 -22.45 17.13
N GLU A 440 4.22 -23.60 17.75
CA GLU A 440 5.13 -24.66 17.28
C GLU A 440 6.57 -24.15 17.07
N LEU A 441 7.07 -23.25 17.93
CA LEU A 441 8.39 -22.64 17.79
C LEU A 441 9.55 -23.62 17.99
N GLN A 442 9.27 -24.81 18.47
CA GLN A 442 10.26 -25.87 18.69
C GLN A 442 10.42 -26.82 17.49
N GLU A 443 9.59 -26.67 16.45
CA GLU A 443 9.70 -27.53 15.27
C GLU A 443 11.01 -27.27 14.50
N PRO A 444 11.66 -28.29 13.97
CA PRO A 444 12.87 -28.12 13.17
C PRO A 444 12.61 -27.28 11.91
N GLY A 445 13.56 -26.44 11.54
CA GLY A 445 13.52 -25.66 10.28
C GLY A 445 12.62 -24.42 10.32
N ILE A 446 12.18 -23.98 11.49
CA ILE A 446 11.42 -22.72 11.62
C ILE A 446 12.34 -21.52 11.45
N THR A 447 12.04 -20.67 10.49
CA THR A 447 12.66 -19.34 10.35
C THR A 447 12.06 -18.40 11.39
N MET A 448 12.91 -17.83 12.24
CA MET A 448 12.52 -16.89 13.28
C MET A 448 12.68 -15.44 12.82
N ALA A 449 11.80 -14.56 13.29
CA ALA A 449 11.94 -13.12 13.13
C ALA A 449 13.19 -12.61 13.88
N THR A 450 13.68 -11.44 13.50
CA THR A 450 14.87 -10.80 14.10
C THR A 450 14.74 -10.58 15.61
N ASP A 451 13.52 -10.51 16.14
CA ASP A 451 13.26 -10.41 17.58
C ASP A 451 13.38 -11.76 18.33
N GLY A 452 13.62 -12.86 17.64
CA GLY A 452 13.75 -14.22 18.20
C GLY A 452 12.47 -14.78 18.86
N ARG A 453 11.33 -14.11 18.72
CA ARG A 453 10.09 -14.44 19.45
C ARG A 453 8.97 -14.96 18.57
N ARG A 454 9.10 -14.84 17.25
CA ARG A 454 8.03 -15.11 16.29
C ARG A 454 8.57 -15.94 15.13
N ARG A 455 7.82 -16.93 14.70
CA ARG A 455 8.10 -17.59 13.42
C ARG A 455 7.69 -16.68 12.26
N LEU A 456 8.44 -16.70 11.17
CA LEU A 456 8.16 -15.86 10.00
C LEU A 456 7.17 -16.47 9.02
N ILE A 457 7.04 -17.80 9.03
CA ILE A 457 6.24 -18.54 8.06
C ILE A 457 5.12 -19.31 8.79
N PRO A 458 3.86 -19.17 8.37
CA PRO A 458 2.75 -19.92 8.96
C PRO A 458 2.88 -21.41 8.69
N PRO A 459 2.39 -22.27 9.61
CA PRO A 459 2.32 -23.72 9.39
C PRO A 459 1.59 -24.03 8.09
N ALA A 460 2.13 -24.96 7.30
CA ALA A 460 1.46 -25.46 6.09
C ALA A 460 0.24 -26.31 6.45
N TRP A 461 -0.80 -26.19 5.63
CA TRP A 461 -1.94 -27.09 5.73
C TRP A 461 -1.57 -28.49 5.23
N LYS A 462 -1.74 -29.48 6.10
CA LYS A 462 -1.60 -30.90 5.76
C LYS A 462 -2.99 -31.42 5.41
N GLU A 463 -3.25 -31.60 4.11
CA GLU A 463 -4.49 -32.18 3.63
C GLU A 463 -4.59 -33.63 4.17
N GLN A 464 -5.48 -33.88 5.13
CA GLN A 464 -5.80 -35.23 5.57
C GLN A 464 -6.58 -35.90 4.45
N ARG A 465 -5.98 -36.88 3.78
CA ARG A 465 -6.74 -37.75 2.88
C ARG A 465 -7.86 -38.39 3.71
N PRO A 466 -9.11 -38.41 3.24
CA PRO A 466 -10.14 -39.18 3.92
C PRO A 466 -9.64 -40.62 4.01
N GLU A 467 -9.59 -41.18 5.23
CA GLU A 467 -9.39 -42.61 5.41
C GLU A 467 -10.41 -43.32 4.54
N THR A 468 -9.95 -44.05 3.55
CA THR A 468 -10.79 -44.98 2.82
C THR A 468 -11.37 -45.94 3.85
N ARG A 469 -12.61 -45.71 4.29
CA ARG A 469 -13.34 -46.69 5.08
C ARG A 469 -13.29 -47.98 4.30
N GLY A 470 -12.40 -48.86 4.73
CA GLY A 470 -12.32 -50.22 4.19
C GLY A 470 -13.71 -50.80 4.22
N ARG A 471 -14.22 -51.18 3.06
CA ARG A 471 -15.36 -52.08 2.99
C ARG A 471 -14.99 -53.30 3.81
N LYS A 472 -15.57 -53.46 4.99
CA LYS A 472 -15.57 -54.77 5.63
C LYS A 472 -16.25 -55.68 4.64
N SER A 473 -15.48 -56.57 4.05
CA SER A 473 -16.01 -57.74 3.35
C SER A 473 -16.68 -58.61 4.41
N ASP A 474 -18.01 -58.54 4.50
CA ASP A 474 -18.77 -59.57 5.16
C ASP A 474 -18.60 -60.83 4.31
N VAL A 475 -17.93 -61.83 4.90
CA VAL A 475 -17.93 -63.23 4.50
C VAL A 475 -18.69 -63.99 5.55
#